data_9356f77dbc74b183a6f1007616d13f5c
#
_entry.id   9356f77dbc74b183a6f1007616d13f5c
#
_cell.length_a   1.000
_cell.length_b   1.000
_cell.length_c   1.000
_cell.angle_alpha   90.00
_cell.angle_beta   90.00
_cell.angle_gamma   90.00
#
_symmetry.space_group_name_H-M   'P 1'
#
loop_
_entity.id
_entity.type
_entity.pdbx_description
1 polymer ?
#
loop_
_entity_poly.entity_id
_entity_poly.type
_entity_poly.pdbx_seq_one_letter_code
_entity_poly.pdbx_strand_id
1 'polypeptide(L)'
;MTKTLLCLGFGYTARALAPQLLQAGWKVIGTTRSADDAVPVHGVELITWPGASLSLDGVSHILSSVGPTAEGDPVLNELADALAEAAQGDTLEWVGYLSTTAVYGDHDGAWVDEDTAVTPSSQRGRWRAAAETGWQAIPDLPLHIFRLAGIYGPGRGPFAKLMAGKARRIVKPGQVFSRIHVDDIAQVLAASIARPDPGAIYNLCDDDPAPPQDVLGFAAELLGLPVPAEVPFDEAGMTPMARSFYGENKRVRNQRIKDDLGVDLLYPSYREGLRAVRAAEDLETFVPPQETTGV
;
A
#
# COMPACT_ATOMS: atom_id res chain seq x y z
N MET A 1 -6.68 14.50 26.03
CA MET A 1 -5.46 14.98 25.34
C MET A 1 -5.68 14.91 23.84
N THR A 2 -5.02 15.75 23.05
CA THR A 2 -5.10 15.68 21.59
C THR A 2 -4.35 14.41 21.13
N LYS A 3 -5.00 13.54 20.32
CA LYS A 3 -4.34 12.36 19.76
C LYS A 3 -3.28 12.77 18.74
N THR A 4 -2.13 12.11 18.76
CA THR A 4 -1.01 12.36 17.86
C THR A 4 -0.69 11.10 17.06
N LEU A 5 -0.74 11.18 15.74
CA LEU A 5 -0.24 10.16 14.83
C LEU A 5 1.16 10.52 14.34
N LEU A 6 2.13 9.66 14.60
CA LEU A 6 3.46 9.68 13.99
C LEU A 6 3.51 8.72 12.79
N CYS A 7 3.72 9.26 11.60
CA CYS A 7 3.93 8.48 10.38
C CYS A 7 5.43 8.30 10.11
N LEU A 8 5.96 7.12 10.38
CA LEU A 8 7.31 6.74 9.98
C LEU A 8 7.30 6.41 8.47
N GLY A 9 7.78 7.36 7.66
CA GLY A 9 7.58 7.41 6.23
C GLY A 9 6.25 8.06 5.83
N PHE A 10 6.25 9.40 5.67
CA PHE A 10 5.06 10.13 5.22
C PHE A 10 4.88 10.03 3.71
N GLY A 11 4.62 8.80 3.25
CA GLY A 11 4.44 8.45 1.85
C GLY A 11 2.97 8.48 1.37
N TYR A 12 2.70 7.78 0.27
CA TYR A 12 1.43 7.78 -0.44
C TYR A 12 0.22 7.41 0.45
N THR A 13 0.33 6.33 1.23
CA THR A 13 -0.74 5.89 2.14
C THR A 13 -0.96 6.85 3.32
N ALA A 14 0.12 7.31 3.95
CA ALA A 14 0.01 8.25 5.07
C ALA A 14 -0.62 9.58 4.63
N ARG A 15 -0.35 10.03 3.40
CA ARG A 15 -0.96 11.23 2.79
C ARG A 15 -2.45 11.07 2.55
N ALA A 16 -2.93 9.87 2.23
CA ALA A 16 -4.35 9.60 2.07
C ALA A 16 -5.08 9.54 3.43
N LEU A 17 -4.42 9.03 4.47
CA LEU A 17 -4.98 8.94 5.82
C LEU A 17 -5.02 10.30 6.54
N ALA A 18 -3.99 11.13 6.40
CA ALA A 18 -3.80 12.34 7.20
C ALA A 18 -4.99 13.34 7.16
N PRO A 19 -5.64 13.63 6.01
CA PRO A 19 -6.71 14.63 5.95
C PRO A 19 -7.89 14.32 6.89
N GLN A 20 -8.33 13.07 6.98
CA GLN A 20 -9.44 12.69 7.86
C GLN A 20 -9.08 12.81 9.34
N LEU A 21 -7.84 12.50 9.73
CA LEU A 21 -7.39 12.64 11.11
C LEU A 21 -7.22 14.11 11.51
N LEU A 22 -6.68 14.95 10.61
CA LEU A 22 -6.61 16.39 10.81
C LEU A 22 -8.00 17.02 10.98
N GLN A 23 -8.99 16.61 10.17
CA GLN A 23 -10.38 17.04 10.32
C GLN A 23 -10.98 16.62 11.67
N ALA A 24 -10.56 15.47 12.19
CA ALA A 24 -10.95 14.99 13.53
C ALA A 24 -10.16 15.66 14.68
N GLY A 25 -9.32 16.67 14.38
CA GLY A 25 -8.58 17.43 15.37
C GLY A 25 -7.31 16.75 15.89
N TRP A 26 -6.78 15.75 15.18
CA TRP A 26 -5.54 15.11 15.54
C TRP A 26 -4.32 15.94 15.14
N LYS A 27 -3.22 15.77 15.89
CA LYS A 27 -1.90 16.17 15.42
C LYS A 27 -1.33 15.06 14.55
N VAL A 28 -0.81 15.40 13.37
CA VAL A 28 -0.13 14.47 12.46
C VAL A 28 1.30 14.92 12.26
N ILE A 29 2.22 14.02 12.55
CA ILE A 29 3.68 14.19 12.35
C ILE A 29 4.11 13.17 11.30
N GLY A 30 4.80 13.60 10.27
CA GLY A 30 5.33 12.73 9.23
C GLY A 30 6.84 12.76 9.17
N THR A 31 7.48 11.62 8.89
CA THR A 31 8.91 11.60 8.62
C THR A 31 9.21 11.53 7.12
N THR A 32 10.26 12.21 6.69
CA THR A 32 10.78 12.19 5.33
C THR A 32 12.31 12.07 5.34
N ARG A 33 12.88 11.45 4.32
CA ARG A 33 14.34 11.28 4.22
C ARG A 33 15.08 12.56 3.86
N SER A 34 14.42 13.48 3.17
CA SER A 34 14.97 14.75 2.74
C SER A 34 13.92 15.84 2.87
N ALA A 35 14.33 17.01 3.37
CA ALA A 35 13.46 18.19 3.42
C ALA A 35 13.16 18.71 1.99
N ASP A 36 14.10 18.54 1.06
CA ASP A 36 13.96 19.02 -0.33
C ASP A 36 12.93 18.20 -1.13
N ASP A 37 12.77 16.90 -0.80
CA ASP A 37 11.78 16.01 -1.42
C ASP A 37 10.41 16.07 -0.73
N ALA A 38 10.30 16.82 0.36
CA ALA A 38 9.10 16.91 1.16
C ALA A 38 8.03 17.72 0.42
N VAL A 39 6.98 17.06 -0.06
CA VAL A 39 5.77 17.75 -0.50
C VAL A 39 4.94 18.08 0.73
N PRO A 40 4.82 19.36 1.13
CA PRO A 40 4.05 19.74 2.31
C PRO A 40 2.58 19.33 2.19
N VAL A 41 2.01 18.89 3.30
CA VAL A 41 0.56 18.72 3.45
C VAL A 41 0.12 19.67 4.56
N HIS A 42 -0.87 20.50 4.27
CA HIS A 42 -1.37 21.48 5.23
C HIS A 42 -1.79 20.81 6.54
N GLY A 43 -1.30 21.30 7.66
CA GLY A 43 -1.59 20.76 9.00
C GLY A 43 -0.71 19.59 9.45
N VAL A 44 0.19 19.09 8.59
CA VAL A 44 1.15 18.02 8.94
C VAL A 44 2.50 18.64 9.28
N GLU A 45 3.05 18.28 10.43
CA GLU A 45 4.42 18.56 10.82
C GLU A 45 5.36 17.55 10.16
N LEU A 46 6.35 18.00 9.36
CA LEU A 46 7.31 17.10 8.71
C LEU A 46 8.67 17.18 9.39
N ILE A 47 9.23 16.01 9.71
CA ILE A 47 10.54 15.85 10.35
C ILE A 47 11.44 15.04 9.41
N THR A 48 12.69 15.47 9.23
CA THR A 48 13.70 14.67 8.50
C THR A 48 14.18 13.52 9.38
N TRP A 49 13.98 12.28 8.91
CA TRP A 49 14.44 11.06 9.56
C TRP A 49 14.71 9.97 8.49
N PRO A 50 15.76 9.15 8.64
CA PRO A 50 16.75 9.10 9.71
C PRO A 50 17.71 10.31 9.70
N GLY A 51 18.47 10.49 10.80
CA GLY A 51 19.49 11.54 10.94
C GLY A 51 19.16 12.61 11.97
N ALA A 52 17.90 12.71 12.44
CA ALA A 52 17.53 13.50 13.61
C ALA A 52 17.02 12.58 14.71
N SER A 53 17.22 12.97 15.97
CA SER A 53 16.61 12.27 17.10
C SER A 53 15.08 12.39 17.01
N LEU A 54 14.39 11.28 17.06
CA LEU A 54 12.94 11.21 17.04
C LEU A 54 12.43 10.80 18.42
N SER A 55 11.72 11.71 19.10
CA SER A 55 11.06 11.39 20.37
C SER A 55 9.68 10.79 20.12
N LEU A 56 9.29 9.82 20.93
CA LEU A 56 7.93 9.26 20.99
C LEU A 56 7.07 9.91 22.08
N ASP A 57 7.57 10.97 22.75
CA ASP A 57 6.85 11.66 23.80
C ASP A 57 5.54 12.28 23.29
N GLY A 58 4.42 11.93 23.91
CA GLY A 58 3.09 12.40 23.55
C GLY A 58 2.56 11.81 22.24
N VAL A 59 3.24 10.84 21.64
CA VAL A 59 2.75 10.07 20.49
C VAL A 59 1.79 8.99 20.99
N SER A 60 0.55 9.04 20.50
CA SER A 60 -0.47 8.05 20.86
C SER A 60 -0.66 6.97 19.79
N HIS A 61 -0.29 7.27 18.54
CA HIS A 61 -0.45 6.37 17.41
C HIS A 61 0.77 6.42 16.50
N ILE A 62 1.19 5.28 16.00
CA ILE A 62 2.33 5.17 15.07
C ILE A 62 1.88 4.41 13.83
N LEU A 63 2.18 4.94 12.65
CA LEU A 63 2.04 4.23 11.37
C LEU A 63 3.42 4.08 10.72
N SER A 64 3.92 2.86 10.60
CA SER A 64 5.16 2.58 9.89
C SER A 64 4.89 2.13 8.46
N SER A 65 5.40 2.90 7.49
CA SER A 65 5.36 2.59 6.05
C SER A 65 6.75 2.44 5.44
N VAL A 66 7.79 2.48 6.27
CA VAL A 66 9.18 2.30 5.83
C VAL A 66 9.40 0.85 5.40
N GLY A 67 10.01 0.65 4.24
CA GLY A 67 10.30 -0.69 3.73
C GLY A 67 11.60 -1.24 4.33
N PRO A 68 11.63 -2.53 4.73
CA PRO A 68 12.87 -3.19 5.14
C PRO A 68 13.84 -3.35 3.97
N THR A 69 15.11 -3.44 4.29
CA THR A 69 16.24 -3.60 3.38
C THR A 69 17.02 -4.88 3.72
N ALA A 70 18.19 -5.07 3.09
CA ALA A 70 19.11 -6.15 3.45
C ALA A 70 19.65 -6.02 4.87
N GLU A 71 19.71 -4.79 5.38
CA GLU A 71 20.19 -4.43 6.72
C GLU A 71 19.08 -4.54 7.79
N GLY A 72 17.88 -4.97 7.42
CA GLY A 72 16.74 -5.10 8.31
C GLY A 72 15.70 -4.00 8.13
N ASP A 73 14.79 -3.88 9.09
CA ASP A 73 13.80 -2.80 9.14
C ASP A 73 14.44 -1.55 9.77
N PRO A 74 14.53 -0.42 9.04
CA PRO A 74 15.20 0.78 9.54
C PRO A 74 14.56 1.36 10.81
N VAL A 75 13.25 1.18 10.98
CA VAL A 75 12.56 1.65 12.18
C VAL A 75 12.95 0.80 13.38
N LEU A 76 12.94 -0.52 13.25
CA LEU A 76 13.35 -1.41 14.33
C LEU A 76 14.84 -1.25 14.68
N ASN A 77 15.69 -1.03 13.67
CA ASN A 77 17.12 -0.84 13.91
C ASN A 77 17.42 0.41 14.76
N GLU A 78 16.59 1.45 14.66
CA GLU A 78 16.85 2.72 15.36
C GLU A 78 15.93 2.95 16.57
N LEU A 79 14.70 2.41 16.56
CA LEU A 79 13.67 2.79 17.52
C LEU A 79 13.11 1.61 18.33
N ALA A 80 13.65 0.39 18.21
CA ALA A 80 13.09 -0.78 18.91
C ALA A 80 13.00 -0.58 20.44
N ASP A 81 14.07 -0.05 21.07
CA ASP A 81 14.09 0.21 22.51
C ASP A 81 13.09 1.29 22.91
N ALA A 82 13.00 2.38 22.14
CA ALA A 82 12.04 3.45 22.40
C ALA A 82 10.58 2.98 22.21
N LEU A 83 10.32 2.11 21.23
CA LEU A 83 9.00 1.48 21.05
C LEU A 83 8.65 0.55 22.21
N ALA A 84 9.60 -0.24 22.69
CA ALA A 84 9.40 -1.11 23.85
C ALA A 84 9.15 -0.31 25.13
N GLU A 85 9.84 0.81 25.33
CA GLU A 85 9.61 1.72 26.45
C GLU A 85 8.22 2.39 26.33
N ALA A 86 7.86 2.90 25.14
CA ALA A 86 6.55 3.51 24.91
C ALA A 86 5.38 2.52 25.07
N ALA A 87 5.59 1.24 24.75
CA ALA A 87 4.58 0.18 24.91
C ALA A 87 4.29 -0.15 26.38
N GLN A 88 5.23 0.11 27.31
CA GLN A 88 5.02 -0.07 28.75
C GLN A 88 4.25 1.10 29.40
N GLY A 89 4.09 2.21 28.67
CA GLY A 89 3.35 3.38 29.13
C GLY A 89 1.88 3.35 28.70
N ASP A 90 1.10 4.28 29.27
CA ASP A 90 -0.35 4.39 28.99
C ASP A 90 -0.67 5.30 27.79
N THR A 91 0.34 5.79 27.06
CA THR A 91 0.15 6.81 26.01
C THR A 91 -0.01 6.20 24.62
N LEU A 92 0.75 5.13 24.30
CA LEU A 92 0.73 4.50 22.98
C LEU A 92 -0.46 3.54 22.86
N GLU A 93 -1.45 3.96 22.08
CA GLU A 93 -2.74 3.25 21.92
C GLU A 93 -2.77 2.33 20.69
N TRP A 94 -1.99 2.64 19.64
CA TRP A 94 -2.05 1.92 18.39
C TRP A 94 -0.76 2.01 17.60
N VAL A 95 -0.31 0.90 17.04
CA VAL A 95 0.82 0.82 16.10
C VAL A 95 0.39 0.05 14.86
N GLY A 96 0.45 0.68 13.69
CA GLY A 96 0.20 0.06 12.40
C GLY A 96 1.48 -0.15 11.61
N TYR A 97 1.76 -1.40 11.21
CA TYR A 97 2.85 -1.74 10.32
C TYR A 97 2.33 -2.09 8.93
N LEU A 98 2.72 -1.32 7.91
CA LEU A 98 2.34 -1.58 6.53
C LEU A 98 3.24 -2.66 5.92
N SER A 99 2.76 -3.88 5.92
CA SER A 99 3.40 -5.04 5.30
C SER A 99 2.93 -5.24 3.84
N THR A 100 3.08 -6.43 3.31
CA THR A 100 2.71 -6.80 1.93
C THR A 100 2.20 -8.22 1.85
N THR A 101 1.29 -8.50 0.93
CA THR A 101 0.85 -9.86 0.61
C THR A 101 1.94 -10.73 -0.03
N ALA A 102 3.10 -10.16 -0.38
CA ALA A 102 4.26 -10.94 -0.86
C ALA A 102 4.86 -11.86 0.22
N VAL A 103 4.49 -11.67 1.50
CA VAL A 103 4.90 -12.59 2.59
C VAL A 103 4.33 -14.00 2.41
N TYR A 104 3.21 -14.15 1.71
CA TYR A 104 2.63 -15.46 1.43
C TYR A 104 3.39 -16.27 0.39
N GLY A 105 4.16 -15.63 -0.51
CA GLY A 105 4.83 -16.29 -1.62
C GLY A 105 3.90 -16.68 -2.76
N ASP A 106 4.24 -17.77 -3.47
CA ASP A 106 3.47 -18.30 -4.59
C ASP A 106 2.50 -19.40 -4.13
N HIS A 107 1.25 -19.32 -4.57
CA HIS A 107 0.19 -20.29 -4.28
C HIS A 107 -0.49 -20.80 -5.55
N ASP A 108 0.17 -20.69 -6.70
CA ASP A 108 -0.33 -21.18 -8.00
C ASP A 108 -1.78 -20.72 -8.29
N GLY A 109 -2.09 -19.46 -7.92
CA GLY A 109 -3.42 -18.88 -8.09
C GLY A 109 -4.47 -19.27 -7.05
N ALA A 110 -4.12 -20.06 -6.04
CA ALA A 110 -5.04 -20.39 -4.94
C ALA A 110 -5.32 -19.15 -4.06
N TRP A 111 -6.40 -19.25 -3.29
CA TRP A 111 -6.76 -18.23 -2.30
C TRP A 111 -5.91 -18.35 -1.04
N VAL A 112 -5.47 -17.22 -0.52
CA VAL A 112 -4.80 -17.05 0.76
C VAL A 112 -5.57 -16.07 1.64
N ASP A 113 -5.44 -16.24 2.95
CA ASP A 113 -5.98 -15.39 3.99
C ASP A 113 -4.92 -15.13 5.07
N GLU A 114 -5.30 -14.47 6.15
CA GLU A 114 -4.39 -14.09 7.24
C GLU A 114 -3.86 -15.29 8.02
N ASP A 115 -4.57 -16.43 8.00
CA ASP A 115 -4.17 -17.67 8.66
C ASP A 115 -3.26 -18.55 7.76
N THR A 116 -3.10 -18.17 6.50
CA THR A 116 -2.20 -18.83 5.56
C THR A 116 -0.74 -18.65 5.97
N ALA A 117 0.03 -19.73 5.95
CA ALA A 117 1.44 -19.72 6.33
C ALA A 117 2.25 -18.70 5.51
N VAL A 118 3.17 -18.02 6.21
CA VAL A 118 4.11 -17.07 5.60
C VAL A 118 5.26 -17.85 4.96
N THR A 119 5.30 -17.90 3.62
CA THR A 119 6.27 -18.65 2.81
C THR A 119 6.83 -17.82 1.66
N PRO A 120 7.49 -16.68 1.94
CA PRO A 120 7.89 -15.72 0.93
C PRO A 120 8.87 -16.31 -0.08
N SER A 121 8.57 -16.22 -1.37
CA SER A 121 9.41 -16.71 -2.46
C SER A 121 10.45 -15.66 -2.90
N SER A 122 10.09 -14.38 -2.83
CA SER A 122 10.96 -13.28 -3.23
C SER A 122 11.83 -12.76 -2.08
N GLN A 123 12.99 -12.16 -2.41
CA GLN A 123 13.87 -11.55 -1.40
C GLN A 123 13.17 -10.44 -0.61
N ARG A 124 12.38 -9.60 -1.29
CA ARG A 124 11.61 -8.53 -0.64
C ARG A 124 10.53 -9.10 0.30
N GLY A 125 9.88 -10.19 -0.10
CA GLY A 125 8.94 -10.91 0.76
C GLY A 125 9.62 -11.42 2.02
N ARG A 126 10.82 -12.00 1.90
CA ARG A 126 11.59 -12.48 3.06
C ARG A 126 11.97 -11.36 4.03
N TRP A 127 12.45 -10.23 3.51
CA TRP A 127 12.75 -9.08 4.36
C TRP A 127 11.49 -8.56 5.09
N ARG A 128 10.37 -8.54 4.38
CA ARG A 128 9.10 -8.08 4.98
C ARG A 128 8.59 -9.06 6.04
N ALA A 129 8.68 -10.36 5.82
CA ALA A 129 8.33 -11.38 6.82
C ALA A 129 9.23 -11.31 8.05
N ALA A 130 10.54 -11.10 7.86
CA ALA A 130 11.47 -10.87 8.96
C ALA A 130 11.12 -9.60 9.77
N ALA A 131 10.72 -8.53 9.08
CA ALA A 131 10.27 -7.31 9.75
C ALA A 131 8.97 -7.53 10.54
N GLU A 132 7.96 -8.24 9.99
CA GLU A 132 6.75 -8.61 10.76
C GLU A 132 7.14 -9.32 12.06
N THR A 133 8.04 -10.31 11.98
CA THR A 133 8.54 -11.04 13.17
C THR A 133 9.24 -10.10 14.16
N GLY A 134 10.05 -9.16 13.67
CA GLY A 134 10.74 -8.19 14.52
C GLY A 134 9.77 -7.24 15.25
N TRP A 135 8.76 -6.74 14.56
CA TRP A 135 7.72 -5.92 15.16
C TRP A 135 6.91 -6.68 16.21
N GLN A 136 6.55 -7.94 15.93
CA GLN A 136 5.82 -8.82 16.85
C GLN A 136 6.64 -9.23 18.07
N ALA A 137 7.96 -9.14 18.00
CA ALA A 137 8.84 -9.47 19.12
C ALA A 137 8.92 -8.37 20.19
N ILE A 138 8.42 -7.16 19.92
CA ILE A 138 8.37 -6.08 20.92
C ILE A 138 7.23 -6.38 21.91
N PRO A 139 7.52 -6.59 23.22
CA PRO A 139 6.49 -6.92 24.20
C PRO A 139 5.46 -5.79 24.34
N ASP A 140 4.21 -6.19 24.53
CA ASP A 140 3.07 -5.31 24.84
C ASP A 140 2.81 -4.19 23.81
N LEU A 141 3.50 -4.22 22.67
CA LEU A 141 3.25 -3.25 21.59
C LEU A 141 1.82 -3.43 21.05
N PRO A 142 0.98 -2.38 21.00
CA PRO A 142 -0.38 -2.46 20.45
C PRO A 142 -0.33 -2.53 18.91
N LEU A 143 0.32 -3.56 18.40
CA LEU A 143 0.68 -3.75 16.98
C LEU A 143 -0.50 -4.28 16.18
N HIS A 144 -0.67 -3.70 14.99
CA HIS A 144 -1.55 -4.18 13.92
C HIS A 144 -0.73 -4.30 12.64
N ILE A 145 -0.82 -5.43 11.95
CA ILE A 145 -0.10 -5.68 10.69
C ILE A 145 -1.08 -5.60 9.54
N PHE A 146 -0.76 -4.76 8.54
CA PHE A 146 -1.56 -4.59 7.34
C PHE A 146 -0.80 -5.13 6.13
N ARG A 147 -1.20 -6.28 5.60
CA ARG A 147 -0.61 -6.91 4.41
C ARG A 147 -1.26 -6.36 3.15
N LEU A 148 -0.62 -5.37 2.57
CA LEU A 148 -1.13 -4.63 1.41
C LEU A 148 -0.92 -5.42 0.11
N ALA A 149 -1.96 -5.50 -0.71
CA ALA A 149 -1.89 -5.92 -2.10
C ALA A 149 -1.31 -4.81 -2.99
N GLY A 150 -1.41 -4.93 -4.31
CA GLY A 150 -0.92 -3.92 -5.24
C GLY A 150 -1.65 -2.58 -5.08
N ILE A 151 -1.00 -1.58 -4.51
CA ILE A 151 -1.59 -0.26 -4.25
C ILE A 151 -1.75 0.53 -5.55
N TYR A 152 -2.94 1.09 -5.75
CA TYR A 152 -3.21 2.03 -6.83
C TYR A 152 -4.07 3.21 -6.35
N GLY A 153 -4.21 4.24 -7.20
CA GLY A 153 -4.97 5.45 -6.93
C GLY A 153 -4.41 6.63 -7.74
N PRO A 154 -4.82 7.87 -7.45
CA PRO A 154 -4.34 9.07 -8.16
C PRO A 154 -2.82 9.18 -8.16
N GLY A 155 -2.22 9.42 -9.33
CA GLY A 155 -0.77 9.45 -9.53
C GLY A 155 -0.06 8.08 -9.49
N ARG A 156 -0.79 7.01 -9.24
CA ARG A 156 -0.26 5.64 -9.12
C ARG A 156 -1.16 4.63 -9.81
N GLY A 157 -1.19 4.67 -11.13
CA GLY A 157 -2.07 3.82 -11.93
C GLY A 157 -1.51 3.56 -13.32
N PRO A 158 -2.32 2.94 -14.20
CA PRO A 158 -1.92 2.61 -15.57
C PRO A 158 -1.99 3.82 -16.52
N PHE A 159 -2.72 4.90 -16.19
CA PHE A 159 -3.06 5.97 -17.12
C PHE A 159 -1.84 6.70 -17.69
N ALA A 160 -0.89 7.11 -16.84
CA ALA A 160 0.31 7.81 -17.30
C ALA A 160 1.11 7.01 -18.34
N LYS A 161 1.19 5.68 -18.18
CA LYS A 161 1.86 4.80 -19.15
C LYS A 161 1.07 4.64 -20.44
N LEU A 162 -0.26 4.59 -20.35
CA LEU A 162 -1.14 4.51 -21.51
C LEU A 162 -1.06 5.79 -22.35
N MET A 163 -1.20 6.96 -21.73
CA MET A 163 -1.09 8.25 -22.40
C MET A 163 0.28 8.48 -23.03
N ALA A 164 1.34 7.95 -22.41
CA ALA A 164 2.70 8.00 -22.98
C ALA A 164 2.96 6.96 -24.08
N GLY A 165 2.00 6.10 -24.44
CA GLY A 165 2.20 5.00 -25.40
C GLY A 165 3.19 3.92 -24.94
N LYS A 166 3.49 3.84 -23.63
CA LYS A 166 4.49 2.94 -23.05
C LYS A 166 3.88 1.72 -22.34
N ALA A 167 2.55 1.65 -22.31
CA ALA A 167 1.86 0.53 -21.69
C ALA A 167 1.96 -0.73 -22.53
N ARG A 168 2.17 -1.88 -21.90
CA ARG A 168 2.22 -3.20 -22.55
C ARG A 168 1.31 -4.17 -21.83
N ARG A 169 0.40 -4.82 -22.57
CA ARG A 169 -0.50 -5.86 -22.06
C ARG A 169 0.23 -7.20 -22.03
N ILE A 170 0.95 -7.44 -20.93
CA ILE A 170 1.72 -8.68 -20.75
C ILE A 170 0.77 -9.77 -20.29
N VAL A 171 0.72 -10.87 -21.03
CA VAL A 171 -0.15 -12.03 -20.76
C VAL A 171 0.69 -13.20 -20.27
N LYS A 172 0.42 -13.63 -19.04
CA LYS A 172 0.88 -14.91 -18.48
C LYS A 172 -0.38 -15.71 -18.12
N PRO A 173 -0.62 -16.86 -18.76
CA PRO A 173 -1.84 -17.64 -18.51
C PRO A 173 -2.06 -17.93 -17.03
N GLY A 174 -3.28 -17.72 -16.54
CA GLY A 174 -3.67 -17.98 -15.15
C GLY A 174 -3.19 -16.94 -14.13
N GLN A 175 -2.34 -15.99 -14.50
CA GLN A 175 -1.82 -14.97 -13.60
C GLN A 175 -2.90 -13.98 -13.17
N VAL A 176 -3.03 -13.77 -11.86
CA VAL A 176 -3.86 -12.71 -11.28
C VAL A 176 -3.04 -11.88 -10.27
N PHE A 177 -3.49 -10.64 -10.05
CA PHE A 177 -2.99 -9.80 -8.98
C PHE A 177 -4.16 -9.24 -8.17
N SER A 178 -4.09 -9.35 -6.85
CA SER A 178 -4.94 -8.59 -5.94
C SER A 178 -4.42 -7.15 -5.85
N ARG A 179 -5.33 -6.21 -5.70
CA ARG A 179 -5.06 -4.75 -5.64
C ARG A 179 -5.82 -4.12 -4.51
N ILE A 180 -5.48 -2.89 -4.19
CA ILE A 180 -6.24 -2.06 -3.25
C ILE A 180 -6.11 -0.59 -3.62
N HIS A 181 -7.21 0.15 -3.59
CA HIS A 181 -7.19 1.60 -3.76
C HIS A 181 -6.65 2.27 -2.50
N VAL A 182 -5.92 3.37 -2.66
CA VAL A 182 -5.30 4.07 -1.52
C VAL A 182 -6.32 4.62 -0.52
N ASP A 183 -7.50 5.04 -0.97
CA ASP A 183 -8.56 5.53 -0.08
C ASP A 183 -9.18 4.41 0.74
N ASP A 184 -9.28 3.18 0.19
CA ASP A 184 -9.69 2.00 0.96
C ASP A 184 -8.66 1.62 2.01
N ILE A 185 -7.36 1.79 1.70
CA ILE A 185 -6.31 1.62 2.73
C ILE A 185 -6.52 2.63 3.85
N ALA A 186 -6.74 3.91 3.52
CA ALA A 186 -6.97 4.95 4.51
C ALA A 186 -8.22 4.67 5.37
N GLN A 187 -9.29 4.19 4.76
CA GLN A 187 -10.52 3.77 5.45
C GLN A 187 -10.26 2.63 6.43
N VAL A 188 -9.57 1.57 6.01
CA VAL A 188 -9.22 0.43 6.87
C VAL A 188 -8.34 0.86 8.03
N LEU A 189 -7.32 1.67 7.80
CA LEU A 189 -6.45 2.19 8.86
C LEU A 189 -7.24 3.02 9.88
N ALA A 190 -8.12 3.90 9.42
CA ALA A 190 -8.97 4.69 10.30
C ALA A 190 -9.95 3.82 11.11
N ALA A 191 -10.53 2.78 10.50
CA ALA A 191 -11.38 1.83 11.18
C ALA A 191 -10.63 1.04 12.27
N SER A 192 -9.39 0.61 11.97
CA SER A 192 -8.51 -0.06 12.94
C SER A 192 -8.10 0.87 14.09
N ILE A 193 -7.80 2.14 13.81
CA ILE A 193 -7.53 3.16 14.84
C ILE A 193 -8.75 3.38 15.76
N ALA A 194 -9.96 3.34 15.19
CA ALA A 194 -11.21 3.51 15.95
C ALA A 194 -11.60 2.26 16.75
N ARG A 195 -11.15 1.08 16.33
CA ARG A 195 -11.41 -0.23 16.97
C ARG A 195 -10.10 -1.02 17.06
N PRO A 196 -9.17 -0.64 17.96
CA PRO A 196 -7.90 -1.33 18.11
C PRO A 196 -8.11 -2.79 18.54
N ASP A 197 -7.41 -3.70 17.87
CA ASP A 197 -7.31 -5.13 18.23
C ASP A 197 -5.83 -5.53 18.17
N PRO A 198 -5.06 -5.27 19.25
CA PRO A 198 -3.61 -5.53 19.27
C PRO A 198 -3.27 -6.98 18.95
N GLY A 199 -2.36 -7.18 18.02
CA GLY A 199 -1.95 -8.47 17.48
C GLY A 199 -2.68 -8.86 16.20
N ALA A 200 -3.73 -8.13 15.78
CA ALA A 200 -4.45 -8.43 14.56
C ALA A 200 -3.60 -8.25 13.29
N ILE A 201 -3.83 -9.13 12.33
CA ILE A 201 -3.27 -9.07 10.98
C ILE A 201 -4.43 -8.93 10.01
N TYR A 202 -4.32 -7.99 9.07
CA TYR A 202 -5.35 -7.72 8.06
C TYR A 202 -4.77 -7.73 6.65
N ASN A 203 -5.43 -8.44 5.75
CA ASN A 203 -5.17 -8.34 4.33
C ASN A 203 -5.94 -7.17 3.72
N LEU A 204 -5.24 -6.27 3.06
CA LEU A 204 -5.83 -5.12 2.38
C LEU A 204 -5.80 -5.35 0.86
N CYS A 205 -6.92 -5.80 0.34
CA CYS A 205 -7.17 -5.95 -1.10
C CYS A 205 -8.64 -5.70 -1.43
N ASP A 206 -8.90 -5.41 -2.71
CA ASP A 206 -10.25 -5.38 -3.26
C ASP A 206 -10.84 -6.81 -3.42
N ASP A 207 -12.09 -6.89 -3.89
CA ASP A 207 -12.82 -8.16 -4.04
C ASP A 207 -12.55 -8.86 -5.38
N ASP A 208 -11.81 -8.22 -6.31
CA ASP A 208 -11.63 -8.68 -7.69
C ASP A 208 -10.15 -8.89 -8.07
N PRO A 209 -9.52 -10.00 -7.63
CA PRO A 209 -8.20 -10.38 -8.13
C PRO A 209 -8.26 -10.58 -9.64
N ALA A 210 -7.61 -9.71 -10.41
CA ALA A 210 -7.75 -9.67 -11.85
C ALA A 210 -6.42 -9.84 -12.60
N PRO A 211 -6.45 -10.40 -13.84
CA PRO A 211 -5.30 -10.45 -14.70
C PRO A 211 -4.79 -9.03 -15.05
N PRO A 212 -3.46 -8.79 -15.04
CA PRO A 212 -2.92 -7.45 -15.26
C PRO A 212 -3.25 -6.89 -16.65
N GLN A 213 -3.37 -7.74 -17.67
CA GLN A 213 -3.75 -7.34 -19.02
C GLN A 213 -5.18 -6.82 -19.11
N ASP A 214 -6.11 -7.36 -18.30
CA ASP A 214 -7.52 -6.94 -18.30
C ASP A 214 -7.68 -5.57 -17.67
N VAL A 215 -6.97 -5.33 -16.57
CA VAL A 215 -6.93 -4.02 -15.88
C VAL A 215 -6.38 -2.93 -16.80
N LEU A 216 -5.33 -3.26 -17.58
CA LEU A 216 -4.76 -2.34 -18.54
C LEU A 216 -5.68 -2.09 -19.74
N GLY A 217 -6.37 -3.14 -20.23
CA GLY A 217 -7.38 -3.02 -21.28
C GLY A 217 -8.51 -2.10 -20.86
N PHE A 218 -9.10 -2.33 -19.69
CA PHE A 218 -10.15 -1.48 -19.15
C PHE A 218 -9.70 -0.02 -18.95
N ALA A 219 -8.47 0.21 -18.49
CA ALA A 219 -7.93 1.56 -18.35
C ALA A 219 -7.77 2.26 -19.70
N ALA A 220 -7.37 1.54 -20.77
CA ALA A 220 -7.29 2.09 -22.13
C ALA A 220 -8.68 2.47 -22.65
N GLU A 221 -9.68 1.62 -22.44
CA GLU A 221 -11.08 1.88 -22.81
C GLU A 221 -11.61 3.15 -22.09
N LEU A 222 -11.33 3.31 -20.80
CA LEU A 222 -11.72 4.50 -20.03
C LEU A 222 -11.15 5.80 -20.63
N LEU A 223 -9.94 5.76 -21.22
CA LEU A 223 -9.31 6.90 -21.86
C LEU A 223 -9.73 7.06 -23.33
N GLY A 224 -10.54 6.15 -23.90
CA GLY A 224 -10.83 6.14 -25.33
C GLY A 224 -9.60 5.83 -26.20
N LEU A 225 -8.56 5.22 -25.62
CA LEU A 225 -7.36 4.82 -26.33
C LEU A 225 -7.51 3.42 -26.94
N PRO A 226 -6.84 3.12 -28.05
CA PRO A 226 -6.73 1.75 -28.53
C PRO A 226 -6.15 0.85 -27.45
N VAL A 227 -6.79 -0.30 -27.22
CA VAL A 227 -6.28 -1.28 -26.27
C VAL A 227 -4.94 -1.83 -26.79
N PRO A 228 -3.83 -1.73 -26.02
CA PRO A 228 -2.53 -2.21 -26.48
C PRO A 228 -2.57 -3.70 -26.82
N ALA A 229 -1.82 -4.11 -27.85
CA ALA A 229 -1.71 -5.51 -28.24
C ALA A 229 -1.17 -6.37 -27.08
N GLU A 230 -1.61 -7.61 -27.03
CA GLU A 230 -1.10 -8.59 -26.09
C GLU A 230 0.35 -8.97 -26.41
N VAL A 231 1.17 -9.07 -25.36
CA VAL A 231 2.55 -9.50 -25.44
C VAL A 231 2.72 -10.73 -24.54
N PRO A 232 3.08 -11.88 -25.09
CA PRO A 232 3.36 -13.06 -24.27
C PRO A 232 4.42 -12.76 -23.21
N PHE A 233 4.26 -13.31 -22.02
CA PHE A 233 5.17 -13.06 -20.89
C PHE A 233 6.65 -13.32 -21.23
N ASP A 234 6.92 -14.38 -22.00
CA ASP A 234 8.30 -14.76 -22.35
C ASP A 234 8.93 -13.80 -23.38
N GLU A 235 8.13 -13.11 -24.16
CA GLU A 235 8.54 -12.16 -25.20
C GLU A 235 8.59 -10.70 -24.70
N ALA A 236 8.08 -10.45 -23.48
CA ALA A 236 7.81 -9.09 -23.01
C ALA A 236 9.06 -8.25 -22.69
N GLY A 237 10.28 -8.80 -22.69
CA GLY A 237 11.53 -8.07 -22.46
C GLY A 237 11.49 -7.24 -21.17
N MET A 238 11.01 -7.83 -20.07
CA MET A 238 10.85 -7.16 -18.78
C MET A 238 12.17 -7.01 -18.03
N THR A 239 12.26 -5.94 -17.22
CA THR A 239 13.35 -5.85 -16.22
C THR A 239 13.24 -6.99 -15.21
N PRO A 240 14.34 -7.40 -14.54
CA PRO A 240 14.29 -8.44 -13.49
C PRO A 240 13.28 -8.11 -12.39
N MET A 241 13.17 -6.84 -12.01
CA MET A 241 12.19 -6.38 -11.02
C MET A 241 10.74 -6.57 -11.52
N ALA A 242 10.42 -6.17 -12.75
CA ALA A 242 9.08 -6.36 -13.30
C ALA A 242 8.74 -7.85 -13.44
N ARG A 243 9.71 -8.67 -13.86
CA ARG A 243 9.54 -10.12 -13.99
C ARG A 243 9.29 -10.80 -12.63
N SER A 244 9.91 -10.31 -11.55
CA SER A 244 9.74 -10.90 -10.21
C SER A 244 8.30 -10.84 -9.70
N PHE A 245 7.50 -9.84 -10.11
CA PHE A 245 6.08 -9.78 -9.74
C PHE A 245 5.24 -10.91 -10.35
N TYR A 246 5.66 -11.44 -11.51
CA TYR A 246 5.01 -12.58 -12.15
C TYR A 246 5.50 -13.94 -11.61
N GLY A 247 6.46 -13.93 -10.70
CA GLY A 247 6.98 -15.13 -10.02
C GLY A 247 6.06 -15.65 -8.93
N GLU A 248 5.05 -14.89 -8.55
CA GLU A 248 4.07 -15.27 -7.53
C GLU A 248 2.66 -15.10 -8.11
N ASN A 249 1.81 -16.08 -7.87
CA ASN A 249 0.40 -16.07 -8.27
C ASN A 249 -0.46 -16.51 -7.08
N LYS A 250 -1.36 -15.64 -6.64
CA LYS A 250 -2.29 -15.89 -5.54
C LYS A 250 -3.47 -14.94 -5.60
N ARG A 251 -4.59 -15.37 -5.03
CA ARG A 251 -5.76 -14.55 -4.73
C ARG A 251 -5.79 -14.29 -3.24
N VAL A 252 -6.04 -13.06 -2.83
CA VAL A 252 -6.02 -12.68 -1.41
C VAL A 252 -7.44 -12.39 -0.95
N ARG A 253 -7.83 -12.98 0.19
CA ARG A 253 -9.10 -12.69 0.87
C ARG A 253 -8.95 -11.47 1.76
N ASN A 254 -10.02 -10.67 1.82
CA ASN A 254 -10.12 -9.46 2.64
C ASN A 254 -11.28 -9.54 3.66
N GLN A 255 -11.78 -10.74 3.93
CA GLN A 255 -12.97 -10.90 4.75
C GLN A 255 -12.80 -10.34 6.15
N ARG A 256 -11.59 -10.46 6.72
CA ARG A 256 -11.30 -10.02 8.09
C ARG A 256 -11.51 -8.51 8.29
N ILE A 257 -11.14 -7.65 7.33
CA ILE A 257 -11.41 -6.21 7.44
C ILE A 257 -12.91 -5.88 7.43
N LYS A 258 -13.74 -6.70 6.77
CA LYS A 258 -15.19 -6.54 6.74
C LYS A 258 -15.83 -6.99 8.06
N ASP A 259 -15.43 -8.15 8.55
CA ASP A 259 -16.02 -8.77 9.74
C ASP A 259 -15.62 -8.04 11.03
N ASP A 260 -14.31 -7.77 11.22
CA ASP A 260 -13.78 -7.20 12.47
C ASP A 260 -13.90 -5.67 12.50
N LEU A 261 -13.60 -5.01 11.38
CA LEU A 261 -13.56 -3.55 11.30
C LEU A 261 -14.85 -2.94 10.74
N GLY A 262 -15.73 -3.75 10.16
CA GLY A 262 -16.99 -3.30 9.55
C GLY A 262 -16.74 -2.40 8.33
N VAL A 263 -15.71 -2.68 7.55
CA VAL A 263 -15.34 -1.89 6.38
C VAL A 263 -16.08 -2.39 5.16
N ASP A 264 -16.81 -1.49 4.51
CA ASP A 264 -17.31 -1.65 3.16
C ASP A 264 -16.38 -0.87 2.22
N LEU A 265 -15.76 -1.57 1.26
CA LEU A 265 -14.80 -0.94 0.34
C LEU A 265 -15.49 0.12 -0.53
N LEU A 266 -14.86 1.29 -0.66
CA LEU A 266 -15.28 2.34 -1.58
C LEU A 266 -15.15 1.88 -3.04
N TYR A 267 -14.11 1.07 -3.29
CA TYR A 267 -13.78 0.55 -4.61
C TYR A 267 -13.61 -0.98 -4.55
N PRO A 268 -14.72 -1.73 -4.58
CA PRO A 268 -14.70 -3.20 -4.45
C PRO A 268 -14.03 -3.91 -5.63
N SER A 269 -13.80 -3.22 -6.75
CA SER A 269 -12.99 -3.74 -7.84
C SER A 269 -12.15 -2.63 -8.49
N TYR A 270 -11.15 -3.04 -9.28
CA TYR A 270 -10.34 -2.10 -10.06
C TYR A 270 -11.18 -1.25 -11.03
N ARG A 271 -12.39 -1.68 -11.39
CA ARG A 271 -13.26 -0.94 -12.31
C ARG A 271 -13.82 0.32 -11.68
N GLU A 272 -14.33 0.24 -10.47
CA GLU A 272 -14.78 1.39 -9.69
C GLU A 272 -13.59 2.29 -9.37
N GLY A 273 -12.50 1.71 -8.89
CA GLY A 273 -11.30 2.45 -8.51
C GLY A 273 -10.66 3.20 -9.69
N LEU A 274 -10.54 2.59 -10.88
CA LEU A 274 -9.97 3.29 -12.04
C LEU A 274 -10.89 4.39 -12.57
N ARG A 275 -12.22 4.26 -12.46
CA ARG A 275 -13.13 5.37 -12.78
C ARG A 275 -12.90 6.54 -11.83
N ALA A 276 -12.74 6.27 -10.55
CA ALA A 276 -12.45 7.30 -9.55
C ALA A 276 -11.08 7.95 -9.79
N VAL A 277 -10.04 7.17 -10.09
CA VAL A 277 -8.71 7.71 -10.44
C VAL A 277 -8.77 8.59 -11.68
N ARG A 278 -9.52 8.18 -12.71
CA ARG A 278 -9.71 8.99 -13.92
C ARG A 278 -10.33 10.36 -13.59
N ALA A 279 -11.36 10.37 -12.74
CA ALA A 279 -12.02 11.60 -12.32
C ALA A 279 -11.09 12.47 -11.44
N ALA A 280 -10.35 11.86 -10.49
CA ALA A 280 -9.44 12.58 -9.60
C ALA A 280 -8.22 13.19 -10.33
N GLU A 281 -7.79 12.60 -11.44
CA GLU A 281 -6.70 13.10 -12.29
C GLU A 281 -7.20 14.05 -13.40
N ASP A 282 -8.49 14.40 -13.39
CA ASP A 282 -9.13 15.25 -14.42
C ASP A 282 -8.94 14.75 -15.86
N LEU A 283 -8.89 13.41 -16.01
CA LEU A 283 -8.70 12.75 -17.31
C LEU A 283 -10.01 12.54 -18.08
N GLU A 284 -11.13 13.07 -17.60
CA GLU A 284 -12.42 13.01 -18.29
C GLU A 284 -12.42 13.81 -19.58
N THR A 285 -11.61 14.89 -19.63
CA THR A 285 -11.42 15.76 -20.78
C THR A 285 -10.26 15.31 -21.69
N PHE A 286 -9.60 14.22 -21.35
CA PHE A 286 -8.49 13.71 -22.15
C PHE A 286 -8.94 13.35 -23.58
N VAL A 287 -8.33 14.00 -24.57
CA VAL A 287 -8.53 13.70 -25.98
C VAL A 287 -7.32 12.92 -26.49
N PRO A 288 -7.50 11.67 -26.94
CA PRO A 288 -6.40 10.90 -27.51
C PRO A 288 -5.76 11.64 -28.68
N PRO A 289 -4.43 11.57 -28.85
CA PRO A 289 -3.78 12.08 -30.06
C PRO A 289 -4.42 11.41 -31.28
N GLN A 290 -4.86 12.23 -32.25
CA GLN A 290 -5.33 11.69 -33.53
C GLN A 290 -4.16 11.00 -34.21
N GLU A 291 -4.35 9.75 -34.67
CA GLU A 291 -3.40 9.11 -35.52
C GLU A 291 -3.26 10.03 -36.77
N THR A 292 -2.09 10.66 -36.90
CA THR A 292 -1.73 11.27 -38.20
C THR A 292 -1.59 10.12 -39.19
N THR A 293 -2.66 9.83 -39.90
CA THR A 293 -2.60 9.02 -41.14
C THR A 293 -1.62 9.73 -42.04
N GLY A 294 -0.36 9.32 -42.00
CA GLY A 294 0.64 9.70 -43.00
C GLY A 294 0.16 9.21 -44.35
N VAL A 295 -0.19 10.16 -45.20
CA VAL A 295 -0.36 9.97 -46.63
C VAL A 295 1.01 9.88 -47.30
#